data_28de2df5af8e61ffb06e0a23b400e615
#
_entry.id   28de2df5af8e61ffb06e0a23b400e615
#
_cell.length_a   1.000
_cell.length_b   1.000
_cell.length_c   1.000
_cell.angle_alpha   90.00
_cell.angle_beta   90.00
_cell.angle_gamma   90.00
#
_symmetry.space_group_name_H-M   'P 1'
#
loop_
_entity.id
_entity.type
_entity.pdbx_description
1 polymer ?
#
loop_
_entity_poly.entity_id
_entity_poly.type
_entity_poly.pdbx_seq_one_letter_code
_entity_poly.pdbx_strand_id
1 'polypeptide(L)'
;MQCSSTSNRLKQLMSERNLRQVDILEKSKPFQKQLGVKMGRSTLSQYVSGKSVPAQRQLYLLSKTLNVSEAWLMGYDVAIERIPDEKRRATTEISNQPEIVSIYNQLEQPRQEKVLSFANEQLEEQNKVVSTHEELFSV
;
A
#
# COMPACT_ATOMS: atom_id res chain seq x y z
N MET A 1 -6.99 -14.70 4.89
CA MET A 1 -7.01 -16.12 4.52
C MET A 1 -7.28 -16.26 3.03
N GLN A 2 -6.54 -17.09 2.34
CA GLN A 2 -6.70 -17.29 0.89
C GLN A 2 -7.82 -18.27 0.63
N CYS A 3 -8.89 -17.83 -0.03
CA CYS A 3 -10.05 -18.68 -0.34
C CYS A 3 -10.20 -18.98 -1.85
N SER A 4 -9.31 -18.46 -2.68
CA SER A 4 -9.31 -18.68 -4.11
C SER A 4 -7.90 -18.57 -4.67
N SER A 5 -7.73 -18.50 -5.98
CA SER A 5 -6.44 -18.34 -6.64
C SER A 5 -6.51 -17.19 -7.66
N THR A 6 -5.36 -16.70 -8.08
CA THR A 6 -5.28 -15.68 -9.15
C THR A 6 -5.95 -16.19 -10.43
N SER A 7 -5.70 -17.45 -10.78
CA SER A 7 -6.32 -18.08 -11.95
C SER A 7 -7.85 -18.03 -11.87
N ASN A 8 -8.42 -18.44 -10.75
CA ASN A 8 -9.87 -18.43 -10.55
C ASN A 8 -10.43 -17.02 -10.56
N ARG A 9 -9.73 -16.08 -9.94
CA ARG A 9 -10.15 -14.66 -9.90
C ARG A 9 -10.12 -14.03 -11.30
N LEU A 10 -9.09 -14.33 -12.10
CA LEU A 10 -9.02 -13.86 -13.49
C LEU A 10 -10.17 -14.43 -14.33
N LYS A 11 -10.43 -15.72 -14.21
CA LYS A 11 -11.54 -16.36 -14.91
C LYS A 11 -12.89 -15.78 -14.49
N GLN A 12 -13.05 -15.49 -13.20
CA GLN A 12 -14.26 -14.85 -12.67
C GLN A 12 -14.48 -13.48 -13.31
N LEU A 13 -13.45 -12.64 -13.37
CA LEU A 13 -13.55 -11.32 -14.00
C LEU A 13 -13.82 -11.39 -15.48
N MET A 14 -13.18 -12.33 -16.17
CA MET A 14 -13.40 -12.54 -17.59
C MET A 14 -14.86 -12.91 -17.87
N SER A 15 -15.45 -13.75 -17.04
CA SER A 15 -16.85 -14.15 -17.15
C SER A 15 -17.81 -13.01 -16.79
N GLU A 16 -17.61 -12.36 -15.66
CA GLU A 16 -18.48 -11.29 -15.17
C GLU A 16 -18.47 -10.05 -16.06
N ARG A 17 -17.31 -9.69 -16.60
CA ARG A 17 -17.11 -8.48 -17.41
C ARG A 17 -17.10 -8.79 -18.91
N ASN A 18 -17.29 -10.06 -19.28
CA ASN A 18 -17.25 -10.50 -20.67
C ASN A 18 -15.96 -10.08 -21.37
N LEU A 19 -14.83 -10.36 -20.73
CA LEU A 19 -13.50 -10.03 -21.21
C LEU A 19 -12.78 -11.28 -21.72
N ARG A 20 -12.08 -11.11 -22.85
CA ARG A 20 -11.15 -12.13 -23.36
C ARG A 20 -9.74 -11.78 -22.90
N GLN A 21 -8.82 -12.74 -23.02
CA GLN A 21 -7.42 -12.48 -22.69
C GLN A 21 -6.84 -11.33 -23.53
N VAL A 22 -7.21 -11.26 -24.81
CA VAL A 22 -6.77 -10.18 -25.70
C VAL A 22 -7.28 -8.81 -25.23
N ASP A 23 -8.48 -8.75 -24.68
CA ASP A 23 -9.06 -7.51 -24.15
C ASP A 23 -8.27 -7.03 -22.92
N ILE A 24 -7.89 -7.96 -22.05
CA ILE A 24 -7.07 -7.65 -20.88
C ILE A 24 -5.69 -7.14 -21.31
N LEU A 25 -5.07 -7.78 -22.29
CA LEU A 25 -3.78 -7.34 -22.83
C LEU A 25 -3.86 -5.94 -23.42
N GLU A 26 -4.90 -5.65 -24.20
CA GLU A 26 -5.10 -4.32 -24.78
C GLU A 26 -5.25 -3.25 -23.69
N LYS A 27 -6.05 -3.54 -22.67
CA LYS A 27 -6.22 -2.62 -21.53
C LYS A 27 -4.94 -2.42 -20.75
N SER A 28 -4.08 -3.41 -20.69
CA SER A 28 -2.83 -3.35 -19.93
C SER A 28 -1.73 -2.54 -20.62
N LYS A 29 -1.80 -2.37 -21.93
CA LYS A 29 -0.73 -1.71 -22.69
C LYS A 29 -0.31 -0.34 -22.17
N PRO A 30 -1.22 0.61 -21.92
CA PRO A 30 -0.83 1.90 -21.37
C PRO A 30 -0.19 1.78 -19.98
N PHE A 31 -0.68 0.86 -19.17
CA PHE A 31 -0.12 0.62 -17.84
C PHE A 31 1.24 -0.08 -17.90
N GLN A 32 1.45 -0.99 -18.86
CA GLN A 32 2.75 -1.60 -19.10
C GLN A 32 3.81 -0.53 -19.40
N LYS A 33 3.46 0.42 -20.23
CA LYS A 33 4.35 1.53 -20.58
C LYS A 33 4.60 2.44 -19.37
N GLN A 34 3.56 2.78 -18.64
CA GLN A 34 3.63 3.66 -17.48
C GLN A 34 4.46 3.07 -16.35
N LEU A 35 4.32 1.77 -16.10
CA LEU A 35 4.97 1.09 -14.99
C LEU A 35 6.32 0.47 -15.36
N GLY A 36 6.63 0.39 -16.65
CA GLY A 36 7.82 -0.30 -17.12
C GLY A 36 7.77 -1.82 -16.90
N VAL A 37 6.57 -2.38 -16.85
CA VAL A 37 6.34 -3.81 -16.65
C VAL A 37 5.80 -4.42 -17.92
N LYS A 38 6.42 -5.51 -18.37
CA LYS A 38 6.00 -6.21 -19.59
C LYS A 38 5.11 -7.40 -19.25
N MET A 39 4.05 -7.58 -20.02
CA MET A 39 3.19 -8.75 -19.94
C MET A 39 2.76 -9.14 -21.36
N GLY A 40 3.20 -10.30 -21.80
CA GLY A 40 2.85 -10.82 -23.11
C GLY A 40 1.63 -11.72 -23.07
N ARG A 41 1.15 -12.11 -24.25
CA ARG A 41 0.01 -13.01 -24.44
C ARG A 41 0.25 -14.36 -23.75
N SER A 42 1.45 -14.92 -23.92
CA SER A 42 1.82 -16.19 -23.31
C SER A 42 1.83 -16.12 -21.78
N THR A 43 2.35 -15.04 -21.24
CA THR A 43 2.42 -14.81 -19.79
C THR A 43 1.02 -14.72 -19.18
N LEU A 44 0.14 -13.95 -19.78
CA LEU A 44 -1.25 -13.83 -19.32
C LEU A 44 -1.98 -15.17 -19.39
N SER A 45 -1.78 -15.91 -20.48
CA SER A 45 -2.38 -17.24 -20.64
C SER A 45 -1.96 -18.19 -19.52
N GLN A 46 -0.71 -18.15 -19.09
CA GLN A 46 -0.21 -18.95 -17.97
C GLN A 46 -0.87 -18.55 -16.65
N TYR A 47 -1.07 -17.27 -16.41
CA TYR A 47 -1.77 -16.77 -15.22
C TYR A 47 -3.23 -17.26 -15.20
N VAL A 48 -3.92 -17.17 -16.32
CA VAL A 48 -5.32 -17.60 -16.44
C VAL A 48 -5.45 -19.11 -16.26
N SER A 49 -4.53 -19.89 -16.80
CA SER A 49 -4.55 -21.35 -16.68
C SER A 49 -4.05 -21.88 -15.34
N GLY A 50 -3.42 -21.03 -14.54
CA GLY A 50 -2.85 -21.43 -13.26
C GLY A 50 -1.47 -22.06 -13.34
N LYS A 51 -0.84 -22.09 -14.51
CA LYS A 51 0.52 -22.63 -14.69
C LYS A 51 1.57 -21.73 -14.04
N SER A 52 1.29 -20.45 -13.91
CA SER A 52 2.18 -19.48 -13.32
C SER A 52 1.39 -18.51 -12.45
N VAL A 53 2.05 -17.97 -11.44
CA VAL A 53 1.47 -16.95 -10.56
C VAL A 53 2.19 -15.64 -10.84
N PRO A 54 1.47 -14.51 -11.02
CA PRO A 54 2.13 -13.24 -11.29
C PRO A 54 2.98 -12.80 -10.11
N ALA A 55 4.17 -12.29 -10.40
CA ALA A 55 5.00 -11.63 -9.42
C ALA A 55 4.37 -10.30 -9.02
N GLN A 56 4.89 -9.66 -7.98
CA GLN A 56 4.27 -8.45 -7.44
C GLN A 56 4.08 -7.33 -8.47
N ARG A 57 5.05 -7.13 -9.37
CA ARG A 57 4.95 -6.12 -10.43
C ARG A 57 3.83 -6.42 -11.42
N GLN A 58 3.74 -7.67 -11.86
CA GLN A 58 2.69 -8.11 -12.77
C GLN A 58 1.32 -8.11 -12.09
N LEU A 59 1.27 -8.45 -10.82
CA LEU A 59 0.06 -8.38 -10.02
C LEU A 59 -0.45 -6.94 -9.92
N TYR A 60 0.44 -5.98 -9.69
CA TYR A 60 0.12 -4.56 -9.65
C TYR A 60 -0.41 -4.09 -11.01
N LEU A 61 0.24 -4.52 -12.09
CA LEU A 61 -0.20 -4.22 -13.46
C LEU A 61 -1.63 -4.72 -13.70
N LEU A 62 -1.90 -5.97 -13.35
CA LEU A 62 -3.24 -6.57 -13.51
C LEU A 62 -4.29 -5.87 -12.64
N SER A 63 -3.94 -5.52 -11.42
CA SER A 63 -4.78 -4.78 -10.50
C SER A 63 -5.22 -3.44 -11.10
N LYS A 64 -4.28 -2.68 -11.66
CA LYS A 64 -4.57 -1.41 -12.35
C LYS A 64 -5.41 -1.63 -13.61
N THR A 65 -5.03 -2.61 -14.42
CA THR A 65 -5.72 -2.93 -15.68
C THR A 65 -7.18 -3.27 -15.45
N LEU A 66 -7.44 -4.11 -14.45
CA LEU A 66 -8.78 -4.63 -14.16
C LEU A 66 -9.51 -3.80 -13.09
N ASN A 67 -8.83 -2.84 -12.49
CA ASN A 67 -9.37 -1.99 -11.43
C ASN A 67 -9.92 -2.80 -10.26
N VAL A 68 -9.11 -3.71 -9.75
CA VAL A 68 -9.45 -4.58 -8.61
C VAL A 68 -8.33 -4.56 -7.58
N SER A 69 -8.64 -4.96 -6.35
CA SER A 69 -7.67 -5.10 -5.27
C SER A 69 -6.64 -6.19 -5.61
N GLU A 70 -5.37 -5.90 -5.36
CA GLU A 70 -4.29 -6.87 -5.52
C GLU A 70 -4.49 -8.09 -4.62
N ALA A 71 -4.86 -7.86 -3.36
CA ALA A 71 -5.13 -8.92 -2.40
C ALA A 71 -6.30 -9.80 -2.86
N TRP A 72 -7.37 -9.20 -3.37
CA TRP A 72 -8.49 -9.95 -3.94
C TRP A 72 -8.02 -10.80 -5.14
N LEU A 73 -7.20 -10.22 -6.00
CA LEU A 73 -6.68 -10.91 -7.19
C LEU A 73 -5.76 -12.08 -6.81
N MET A 74 -5.09 -11.98 -5.66
CA MET A 74 -4.30 -13.09 -5.12
C MET A 74 -5.14 -14.21 -4.51
N GLY A 75 -6.45 -14.00 -4.37
CA GLY A 75 -7.38 -14.99 -3.87
C GLY A 75 -7.77 -14.84 -2.41
N TYR A 76 -7.39 -13.74 -1.76
CA TYR A 76 -7.78 -13.47 -0.39
C TYR A 76 -9.25 -13.07 -0.28
N ASP A 77 -9.85 -13.36 0.86
CA ASP A 77 -11.23 -12.98 1.16
C ASP A 77 -11.28 -11.52 1.62
N VAL A 78 -11.20 -10.62 0.66
CA VAL A 78 -11.22 -9.17 0.86
C VAL A 78 -12.12 -8.53 -0.18
N ALA A 79 -12.44 -7.25 -0.02
CA ALA A 79 -13.23 -6.51 -1.00
C ALA A 79 -12.51 -6.47 -2.36
N ILE A 80 -13.28 -6.61 -3.43
CA ILE A 80 -12.76 -6.59 -4.81
C ILE A 80 -12.26 -5.19 -5.20
N GLU A 81 -12.81 -4.15 -4.61
CA GLU A 81 -12.52 -2.77 -4.99
C GLU A 81 -11.06 -2.41 -4.75
N ARG A 82 -10.46 -1.81 -5.77
CA ARG A 82 -9.11 -1.32 -5.68
C ARG A 82 -9.08 0.01 -4.93
N ILE A 83 -8.20 0.12 -3.93
CA ILE A 83 -7.96 1.38 -3.24
C ILE A 83 -7.11 2.26 -4.17
N PRO A 84 -7.55 3.49 -4.52
CA PRO A 84 -6.75 4.40 -5.33
C PRO A 84 -5.37 4.66 -4.72
N ASP A 85 -4.36 4.87 -5.56
CA ASP A 85 -2.99 5.07 -5.11
C ASP A 85 -2.87 6.22 -4.10
N GLU A 86 -3.63 7.28 -4.27
CA GLU A 86 -3.66 8.42 -3.36
C GLU A 86 -4.11 8.02 -1.96
N LYS A 87 -5.16 7.20 -1.86
CA LYS A 87 -5.65 6.68 -0.59
C LYS A 87 -4.70 5.65 0.01
N ARG A 88 -4.00 4.88 -0.82
CA ARG A 88 -2.98 3.94 -0.37
C ARG A 88 -1.82 4.66 0.29
N ARG A 89 -1.37 5.78 -0.27
CA ARG A 89 -0.33 6.62 0.32
C ARG A 89 -0.77 7.18 1.67
N ALA A 90 -1.99 7.70 1.76
CA ALA A 90 -2.54 8.20 3.01
C ALA A 90 -2.60 7.11 4.07
N THR A 91 -3.02 5.90 3.71
CA THR A 91 -3.04 4.75 4.61
C THR A 91 -1.62 4.36 5.05
N THR A 92 -0.66 4.38 4.15
CA THR A 92 0.74 4.10 4.44
C THR A 92 1.32 5.14 5.40
N GLU A 93 1.04 6.41 5.17
CA GLU A 93 1.47 7.49 6.06
C GLU A 93 0.90 7.31 7.47
N ILE A 94 -0.39 6.96 7.58
CA ILE A 94 -1.05 6.69 8.85
C ILE A 94 -0.38 5.51 9.56
N SER A 95 -0.09 4.42 8.85
CA SER A 95 0.54 3.23 9.43
C SER A 95 2.00 3.47 9.82
N ASN A 96 2.65 4.49 9.27
CA ASN A 96 4.02 4.88 9.60
C ASN A 96 4.09 5.92 10.73
N GLN A 97 2.95 6.36 11.26
CA GLN A 97 2.95 7.27 12.40
C GLN A 97 3.53 6.60 13.64
N PRO A 98 4.29 7.35 14.46
CA PRO A 98 4.79 6.81 15.72
C PRO A 98 3.66 6.31 16.62
N GLU A 99 3.92 5.26 17.36
CA GLU A 99 2.98 4.69 18.31
C GLU A 99 2.48 5.72 19.33
N ILE A 100 3.32 6.67 19.70
CA ILE A 100 2.97 7.74 20.65
C ILE A 100 1.81 8.60 20.14
N VAL A 101 1.70 8.84 18.84
CA VAL A 101 0.58 9.59 18.25
C VAL A 101 -0.73 8.83 18.43
N SER A 102 -0.71 7.52 18.21
CA SER A 102 -1.87 6.67 18.41
C SER A 102 -2.32 6.66 19.87
N ILE A 103 -1.39 6.52 20.79
CA ILE A 103 -1.65 6.55 22.23
C ILE A 103 -2.21 7.91 22.64
N TYR A 104 -1.59 9.00 22.18
CA TYR A 104 -2.02 10.36 22.46
C TYR A 104 -3.48 10.60 22.06
N ASN A 105 -3.89 10.13 20.89
CA ASN A 105 -5.23 10.31 20.38
C ASN A 105 -6.28 9.53 21.18
N GLN A 106 -5.88 8.49 21.88
CA GLN A 106 -6.77 7.68 22.73
C GLN A 106 -6.92 8.23 24.15
N LEU A 107 -6.07 9.17 24.55
CA LEU A 107 -6.09 9.74 25.88
C LEU A 107 -7.15 10.83 26.02
N GLU A 108 -7.69 10.98 27.24
CA GLU A 108 -8.54 12.11 27.58
C GLU A 108 -7.75 13.42 27.56
N GLN A 109 -8.44 14.53 27.34
CA GLN A 109 -7.79 15.84 27.15
C GLN A 109 -6.81 16.22 28.28
N PRO A 110 -7.13 16.05 29.56
CA PRO A 110 -6.17 16.37 30.65
C PRO A 110 -4.89 15.54 30.57
N ARG A 111 -5.00 14.30 30.14
CA ARG A 111 -3.85 13.41 29.98
C ARG A 111 -3.05 13.74 28.73
N GLN A 112 -3.70 14.19 27.66
CA GLN A 112 -3.04 14.68 26.46
C GLN A 112 -2.17 15.89 26.78
N GLU A 113 -2.64 16.79 27.58
CA GLU A 113 -1.89 17.98 28.03
C GLU A 113 -0.63 17.59 28.81
N LYS A 114 -0.71 16.57 29.65
CA LYS A 114 0.44 16.06 30.39
C LYS A 114 1.49 15.45 29.49
N VAL A 115 1.07 14.67 28.48
CA VAL A 115 1.98 14.07 27.49
C VAL A 115 2.67 15.16 26.69
N LEU A 116 1.93 16.16 26.24
CA LEU A 116 2.48 17.28 25.48
C LEU A 116 3.46 18.09 26.33
N SER A 117 3.15 18.36 27.58
CA SER A 117 4.00 19.06 28.51
C SER A 117 5.30 18.31 28.75
N PHE A 118 5.23 17.00 28.96
CA PHE A 118 6.41 16.14 29.11
C PHE A 118 7.30 16.16 27.86
N ALA A 119 6.68 16.05 26.68
CA ALA A 119 7.41 16.09 25.42
C ALA A 119 8.13 17.43 25.21
N ASN A 120 7.48 18.53 25.56
CA ASN A 120 8.09 19.88 25.50
C ASN A 120 9.25 20.02 26.46
N GLU A 121 9.13 19.48 27.68
CA GLU A 121 10.23 19.47 28.66
C GLU A 121 11.44 18.71 28.12
N GLN A 122 11.24 17.58 27.50
CA GLN A 122 12.34 16.80 26.92
C GLN A 122 13.03 17.57 25.78
N LEU A 123 12.27 18.26 24.96
CA LEU A 123 12.81 19.08 23.89
C LEU A 123 13.62 20.26 24.44
N GLU A 124 13.12 20.94 25.46
CA GLU A 124 13.81 22.03 26.12
C GLU A 124 15.13 21.57 26.77
N GLU A 125 15.12 20.43 27.44
CA GLU A 125 16.32 19.83 28.01
C GLU A 125 17.38 19.55 26.95
N GLN A 126 16.96 18.98 25.81
CA GLN A 126 17.85 18.70 24.70
C GLN A 126 18.48 19.99 24.18
N ASN A 127 17.70 21.06 24.02
CA ASN A 127 18.18 22.35 23.53
C ASN A 127 19.10 23.02 24.56
N LYS A 128 18.82 22.90 25.85
CA LYS A 128 19.67 23.43 26.92
C LYS A 128 21.04 22.75 26.94
N VAL A 129 21.09 21.44 26.79
CA VAL A 129 22.35 20.69 26.73
C VAL A 129 23.21 21.18 25.57
N VAL A 130 22.61 21.37 24.39
CA VAL A 130 23.31 21.90 23.22
C VAL A 130 23.82 23.32 23.49
N SER A 131 23.00 24.19 24.02
CA SER A 131 23.40 25.58 24.37
C SER A 131 24.51 25.63 25.38
N THR A 132 24.45 24.84 26.46
CA THR A 132 25.47 24.74 27.47
C THR A 132 26.81 24.27 26.90
N HIS A 133 26.74 23.29 25.98
CA HIS A 133 27.91 22.75 25.29
C HIS A 133 28.58 23.83 24.43
N GLU A 134 27.79 24.61 23.69
CA GLU A 134 28.29 25.72 22.88
C GLU A 134 28.93 26.81 23.73
N GLU A 135 28.32 27.14 24.85
CA GLU A 135 28.88 28.13 25.81
C GLU A 135 30.23 27.68 26.32
N LEU A 136 30.40 26.41 26.64
CA LEU A 136 31.69 25.87 27.09
C LEU A 136 32.77 25.97 26.03
N PHE A 137 32.44 25.90 24.77
CA PHE A 137 33.40 26.05 23.68
C PHE A 137 33.64 27.49 23.25
N SER A 138 32.75 28.41 23.59
CA SER A 138 32.88 29.83 23.23
C SER A 138 33.71 30.63 24.20
N VAL A 139 34.12 30.04 25.32
CA VAL A 139 35.04 30.62 26.27
C VAL A 139 36.49 30.23 25.92
#